data_f8fc25c5e9e5bef9eac44edeffd268fe
#
_entry.id   f8fc25c5e9e5bef9eac44edeffd268fe
#
_cell.length_a   1.000
_cell.length_b   1.000
_cell.length_c   1.000
_cell.angle_alpha   90.00
_cell.angle_beta   90.00
_cell.angle_gamma   90.00
#
_symmetry.space_group_name_H-M   'P 1'
#
loop_
_entity.id
_entity.type
_entity.pdbx_description
1 polymer ?
#
loop_
_entity_poly.entity_id
_entity_poly.type
_entity_poly.pdbx_seq_one_letter_code
_entity_poly.pdbx_strand_id
1 'polypeptide(L)'
;MQTKEAIKAFSQSEKLKTGLIWANQIIEVYVALPESEKSGAERMLKILIGMIGNEIHIAKNAAPHDIWLEAEKDIHTAQVMLNSGVGHESSYHLTQALSKVTTIGQQSMSLLIEKGLL
;
A
#
# COMPACT_ATOMS: atom_id res chain seq x y z
N MET A 1 -5.46 18.49 -10.05
CA MET A 1 -6.07 18.03 -8.77
C MET A 1 -6.70 19.22 -8.07
N GLN A 2 -7.96 19.11 -7.73
CA GLN A 2 -8.68 20.14 -6.97
C GLN A 2 -8.25 20.07 -5.50
N THR A 3 -8.45 21.17 -4.76
CA THR A 3 -8.08 21.23 -3.33
C THR A 3 -8.74 20.12 -2.52
N LYS A 4 -10.03 19.88 -2.73
CA LYS A 4 -10.77 18.83 -2.02
C LYS A 4 -10.19 17.45 -2.31
N GLU A 5 -9.86 17.18 -3.56
CA GLU A 5 -9.23 15.92 -3.96
C GLU A 5 -7.83 15.78 -3.36
N ALA A 6 -7.08 16.89 -3.29
CA ALA A 6 -5.75 16.88 -2.69
C ALA A 6 -5.79 16.55 -1.20
N ILE A 7 -6.77 17.05 -0.47
CA ILE A 7 -6.96 16.72 0.95
C ILE A 7 -7.21 15.23 1.11
N LYS A 8 -8.11 14.67 0.30
CA LYS A 8 -8.44 13.24 0.35
C LYS A 8 -7.24 12.38 -0.08
N ALA A 9 -6.55 12.77 -1.13
CA ALA A 9 -5.39 12.04 -1.64
C ALA A 9 -4.25 12.04 -0.61
N PHE A 10 -3.99 13.18 0.02
CA PHE A 10 -2.98 13.28 1.05
C PHE A 10 -3.30 12.38 2.25
N SER A 11 -4.53 12.46 2.75
CA SER A 11 -4.98 11.64 3.87
C SER A 11 -4.86 10.15 3.57
N GLN A 12 -5.33 9.71 2.41
CA GLN A 12 -5.26 8.30 2.02
C GLN A 12 -3.82 7.84 1.80
N SER A 13 -2.98 8.69 1.19
CA SER A 13 -1.58 8.33 0.97
C SER A 13 -0.81 8.15 2.27
N GLU A 14 -1.04 9.00 3.27
CA GLU A 14 -0.39 8.85 4.58
C GLU A 14 -0.80 7.55 5.26
N LYS A 15 -2.07 7.21 5.21
CA LYS A 15 -2.60 5.97 5.78
C LYS A 15 -2.01 4.75 5.09
N LEU A 16 -2.00 4.75 3.75
CA LEU A 16 -1.50 3.64 2.95
C LEU A 16 0.01 3.50 3.09
N LYS A 17 0.74 4.60 3.13
CA LYS A 17 2.19 4.59 3.35
C LYS A 17 2.53 3.85 4.65
N THR A 18 1.87 4.20 5.73
CA THR A 18 2.07 3.57 7.03
C THR A 18 1.75 2.08 6.98
N GLY A 19 0.60 1.72 6.40
CA GLY A 19 0.19 0.32 6.29
C GLY A 19 1.16 -0.52 5.46
N LEU A 20 1.66 0.02 4.35
CA LEU A 20 2.62 -0.67 3.49
C LEU A 20 3.97 -0.87 4.18
N ILE A 21 4.44 0.12 4.93
CA ILE A 21 5.69 -0.01 5.70
C ILE A 21 5.55 -1.11 6.74
N TRP A 22 4.45 -1.13 7.48
CA TRP A 22 4.20 -2.16 8.49
C TRP A 22 4.08 -3.55 7.86
N ALA A 23 3.38 -3.66 6.73
CA ALA A 23 3.24 -4.93 6.02
C ALA A 23 4.60 -5.47 5.59
N ASN A 24 5.48 -4.62 5.08
CA ASN A 24 6.83 -5.04 4.71
C ASN A 24 7.64 -5.56 5.90
N GLN A 25 7.52 -4.93 7.05
CA GLN A 25 8.18 -5.39 8.28
C GLN A 25 7.66 -6.76 8.70
N ILE A 26 6.35 -6.98 8.60
CA ILE A 26 5.74 -8.26 8.94
C ILE A 26 6.18 -9.36 7.97
N ILE A 27 6.30 -9.05 6.69
CA ILE A 27 6.80 -10.01 5.69
C ILE A 27 8.22 -10.45 6.02
N GLU A 28 9.09 -9.54 6.46
CA GLU A 28 10.46 -9.87 6.86
C GLU A 28 10.46 -10.90 8.00
N VAL A 29 9.59 -10.70 8.98
CA VAL A 29 9.43 -11.67 10.08
C VAL A 29 8.92 -13.01 9.56
N TYR A 30 7.89 -12.97 8.72
CA TYR A 30 7.29 -14.16 8.12
C TYR A 30 8.32 -15.02 7.38
N VAL A 31 9.14 -14.39 6.55
CA VAL A 31 10.16 -15.09 5.77
C VAL A 31 11.17 -15.80 6.66
N ALA A 32 11.48 -15.24 7.82
CA ALA A 32 12.44 -15.78 8.78
C ALA A 32 11.84 -16.83 9.74
N LEU A 33 10.52 -17.04 9.73
CA LEU A 33 9.88 -18.00 10.63
C LEU A 33 10.22 -19.45 10.27
N PRO A 34 10.23 -20.34 11.27
CA PRO A 34 10.28 -21.79 11.01
C PRO A 34 9.06 -22.23 10.19
N GLU A 35 9.23 -23.29 9.39
CA GLU A 35 8.13 -23.83 8.55
C GLU A 35 6.87 -24.12 9.35
N SER A 36 7.03 -24.62 10.58
CA SER A 36 5.89 -24.97 11.44
C SER A 36 5.02 -23.77 11.81
N GLU A 37 5.56 -22.55 11.72
CA GLU A 37 4.84 -21.32 12.09
C GLU A 37 4.38 -20.51 10.87
N LYS A 38 4.83 -20.84 9.67
CA LYS A 38 4.56 -20.05 8.47
C LYS A 38 3.09 -20.04 8.05
N SER A 39 2.40 -21.16 8.23
CA SER A 39 1.01 -21.29 7.78
C SER A 39 0.09 -20.24 8.41
N GLY A 40 0.17 -20.08 9.74
CA GLY A 40 -0.63 -19.10 10.46
C GLY A 40 -0.25 -17.67 10.11
N ALA A 41 1.04 -17.39 10.03
CA ALA A 41 1.55 -16.07 9.67
C ALA A 41 1.14 -15.68 8.24
N GLU A 42 1.18 -16.62 7.31
CA GLU A 42 0.75 -16.39 5.92
C GLU A 42 -0.72 -16.02 5.85
N ARG A 43 -1.57 -16.70 6.62
CA ARG A 43 -3.00 -16.38 6.67
C ARG A 43 -3.25 -14.96 7.17
N MET A 44 -2.52 -14.55 8.20
CA MET A 44 -2.64 -13.18 8.73
C MET A 44 -2.14 -12.14 7.72
N LEU A 45 -1.03 -12.42 7.03
CA LEU A 45 -0.52 -11.55 6.00
C LEU A 45 -1.49 -11.38 4.83
N LYS A 46 -2.13 -12.45 4.41
CA LYS A 46 -3.14 -12.39 3.33
C LYS A 46 -4.27 -11.43 3.71
N ILE A 47 -4.71 -11.48 4.95
CA ILE A 47 -5.76 -10.60 5.45
C ILE A 47 -5.27 -9.15 5.46
N LEU A 48 -4.06 -8.90 5.98
CA LEU A 48 -3.50 -7.56 6.05
C LEU A 48 -3.34 -6.93 4.65
N ILE A 49 -2.77 -7.68 3.71
CA ILE A 49 -2.59 -7.18 2.34
C ILE A 49 -3.95 -6.95 1.67
N GLY A 50 -4.93 -7.79 1.96
CA GLY A 50 -6.30 -7.59 1.50
C GLY A 50 -6.92 -6.30 2.04
N MET A 51 -6.66 -5.97 3.30
CA MET A 51 -7.11 -4.71 3.91
C MET A 51 -6.46 -3.51 3.22
N ILE A 52 -5.17 -3.59 2.91
CA ILE A 52 -4.45 -2.54 2.19
C ILE A 52 -5.04 -2.36 0.79
N GLY A 53 -5.32 -3.45 0.09
CA GLY A 53 -5.96 -3.42 -1.22
C GLY A 53 -7.33 -2.73 -1.18
N ASN A 54 -8.11 -3.00 -0.14
CA ASN A 54 -9.40 -2.35 0.06
C ASN A 54 -9.24 -0.83 0.28
N GLU A 55 -8.23 -0.41 1.04
CA GLU A 55 -7.95 1.01 1.26
C GLU A 55 -7.53 1.72 -0.03
N ILE A 56 -6.77 1.06 -0.90
CA ILE A 56 -6.42 1.61 -2.21
C ILE A 56 -7.67 1.80 -3.06
N HIS A 57 -8.61 0.85 -3.00
CA HIS A 57 -9.87 0.96 -3.72
C HIS A 57 -10.68 2.17 -3.24
N ILE A 58 -10.72 2.38 -1.93
CA ILE A 58 -11.37 3.56 -1.34
C ILE A 58 -10.68 4.85 -1.81
N ALA A 59 -9.35 4.88 -1.79
CA ALA A 59 -8.57 6.04 -2.22
C ALA A 59 -8.83 6.38 -3.69
N LYS A 60 -8.88 5.37 -4.53
CA LYS A 60 -9.14 5.50 -5.97
C LYS A 60 -10.49 6.16 -6.24
N ASN A 61 -11.49 5.82 -5.45
CA ASN A 61 -12.83 6.39 -5.59
C ASN A 61 -12.95 7.78 -4.97
N ALA A 62 -12.22 8.05 -3.89
CA ALA A 62 -12.28 9.32 -3.18
C ALA A 62 -11.51 10.43 -3.89
N ALA A 63 -10.38 10.10 -4.50
CA ALA A 63 -9.50 11.04 -5.17
C ALA A 63 -8.91 10.39 -6.43
N PRO A 64 -9.68 10.29 -7.53
CA PRO A 64 -9.25 9.58 -8.74
C PRO A 64 -7.90 10.08 -9.25
N HIS A 65 -6.99 9.15 -9.49
CA HIS A 65 -5.67 9.41 -10.04
C HIS A 65 -5.12 8.10 -10.61
N ASP A 66 -4.50 8.15 -11.78
CA ASP A 66 -4.04 6.95 -12.49
C ASP A 66 -3.03 6.13 -11.67
N ILE A 67 -2.23 6.79 -10.84
CA ILE A 67 -1.24 6.09 -10.01
C ILE A 67 -1.88 5.12 -9.01
N TRP A 68 -3.12 5.38 -8.55
CA TRP A 68 -3.82 4.42 -7.69
C TRP A 68 -4.02 3.07 -8.37
N LEU A 69 -4.30 3.07 -9.68
CA LEU A 69 -4.44 1.84 -10.45
C LEU A 69 -3.13 1.07 -10.51
N GLU A 70 -2.01 1.76 -10.66
CA GLU A 70 -0.70 1.12 -10.68
C GLU A 70 -0.36 0.53 -9.32
N ALA A 71 -0.61 1.27 -8.23
CA ALA A 71 -0.41 0.77 -6.88
C ALA A 71 -1.30 -0.45 -6.60
N GLU A 72 -2.54 -0.44 -7.07
CA GLU A 72 -3.48 -1.56 -6.93
C GLU A 72 -2.94 -2.82 -7.61
N LYS A 73 -2.35 -2.67 -8.80
CA LYS A 73 -1.73 -3.80 -9.51
C LYS A 73 -0.55 -4.36 -8.73
N ASP A 74 0.27 -3.52 -8.12
CA ASP A 74 1.39 -3.97 -7.30
C ASP A 74 0.91 -4.76 -6.09
N ILE A 75 -0.14 -4.29 -5.42
CA ILE A 75 -0.73 -5.01 -4.28
C ILE A 75 -1.27 -6.37 -4.73
N HIS A 76 -1.96 -6.41 -5.88
CA HIS A 76 -2.47 -7.67 -6.42
C HIS A 76 -1.33 -8.65 -6.70
N THR A 77 -0.24 -8.18 -7.29
CA THR A 77 0.93 -9.01 -7.57
C THR A 77 1.54 -9.54 -6.27
N ALA A 78 1.62 -8.70 -5.23
CA ALA A 78 2.10 -9.14 -3.92
C ALA A 78 1.22 -10.26 -3.34
N GLN A 79 -0.10 -10.16 -3.50
CA GLN A 79 -1.03 -11.20 -3.07
C GLN A 79 -0.80 -12.51 -3.83
N VAL A 80 -0.61 -12.43 -5.15
CA VAL A 80 -0.34 -13.60 -5.99
C VAL A 80 0.95 -14.29 -5.55
N MET A 81 2.01 -13.52 -5.28
CA MET A 81 3.29 -14.07 -4.83
C MET A 81 3.15 -14.77 -3.48
N LEU A 82 2.43 -14.17 -2.54
CA LEU A 82 2.19 -14.78 -1.24
C LEU A 82 1.39 -16.07 -1.38
N ASN A 83 0.34 -16.06 -2.19
CA ASN A 83 -0.50 -17.23 -2.42
C ASN A 83 0.25 -18.37 -3.13
N SER A 84 1.27 -18.04 -3.89
CA SER A 84 2.06 -19.01 -4.66
C SER A 84 3.27 -19.56 -3.88
N GLY A 85 3.40 -19.20 -2.61
CA GLY A 85 4.49 -19.69 -1.77
C GLY A 85 5.82 -18.95 -1.96
N VAL A 86 5.81 -17.83 -2.68
CA VAL A 86 7.00 -16.98 -2.89
C VAL A 86 6.84 -15.65 -2.14
N GLY A 87 6.47 -15.74 -0.88
CA GLY A 87 6.19 -14.59 -0.03
C GLY A 87 7.34 -13.59 0.07
N HIS A 88 8.58 -14.06 -0.04
CA HIS A 88 9.75 -13.16 -0.04
C HIS A 88 9.75 -12.19 -1.22
N GLU A 89 9.09 -12.52 -2.33
CA GLU A 89 8.97 -11.62 -3.48
C GLU A 89 7.84 -10.60 -3.31
N SER A 90 6.91 -10.85 -2.38
CA SER A 90 5.82 -9.92 -2.08
C SER A 90 6.35 -8.57 -1.61
N SER A 91 7.42 -8.57 -0.84
CA SER A 91 8.03 -7.35 -0.31
C SER A 91 8.45 -6.38 -1.42
N TYR A 92 9.02 -6.89 -2.50
CA TYR A 92 9.38 -6.07 -3.65
C TYR A 92 8.16 -5.34 -4.23
N HIS A 93 7.05 -6.06 -4.41
CA HIS A 93 5.84 -5.47 -4.99
C HIS A 93 5.15 -4.50 -4.04
N LEU A 94 5.19 -4.76 -2.73
CA LEU A 94 4.69 -3.79 -1.75
C LEU A 94 5.54 -2.52 -1.73
N THR A 95 6.85 -2.65 -1.94
CA THR A 95 7.76 -1.49 -2.06
C THR A 95 7.43 -0.67 -3.30
N GLN A 96 7.10 -1.31 -4.42
CA GLN A 96 6.67 -0.62 -5.63
C GLN A 96 5.37 0.14 -5.38
N ALA A 97 4.40 -0.47 -4.71
CA ALA A 97 3.16 0.20 -4.33
C ALA A 97 3.44 1.40 -3.43
N LEU A 98 4.34 1.25 -2.45
CA LEU A 98 4.72 2.33 -1.54
C LEU A 98 5.30 3.52 -2.30
N SER A 99 6.16 3.29 -3.28
CA SER A 99 6.73 4.34 -4.11
C SER A 99 5.63 5.15 -4.82
N LYS A 100 4.64 4.49 -5.37
CA LYS A 100 3.52 5.13 -6.07
C LYS A 100 2.63 5.91 -5.12
N VAL A 101 2.32 5.34 -3.97
CA VAL A 101 1.54 6.01 -2.93
C VAL A 101 2.28 7.27 -2.43
N THR A 102 3.58 7.17 -2.24
CA THR A 102 4.41 8.31 -1.82
C THR A 102 4.39 9.42 -2.87
N THR A 103 4.41 9.07 -4.15
CA THR A 103 4.31 10.06 -5.24
C THR A 103 3.01 10.84 -5.17
N ILE A 104 1.89 10.17 -4.97
CA ILE A 104 0.58 10.83 -4.81
C ILE A 104 0.60 11.73 -3.56
N GLY A 105 1.17 11.22 -2.47
CA GLY A 105 1.29 11.98 -1.23
C GLY A 105 2.09 13.27 -1.41
N GLN A 106 3.19 13.21 -2.13
CA GLN A 106 4.03 14.38 -2.39
C GLN A 106 3.32 15.39 -3.28
N GLN A 107 2.64 14.94 -4.32
CA GLN A 107 1.90 15.81 -5.23
C GLN A 107 0.76 16.53 -4.49
N SER A 108 -0.01 15.82 -3.69
CA SER A 108 -1.11 16.39 -2.94
C SER A 108 -0.62 17.33 -1.84
N MET A 109 0.44 16.96 -1.13
CA MET A 109 1.05 17.80 -0.11
C MET A 109 1.57 19.11 -0.70
N SER A 110 2.25 19.06 -1.84
CA SER A 110 2.77 20.24 -2.51
C SER A 110 1.65 21.22 -2.87
N LEU A 111 0.53 20.69 -3.37
CA LEU A 111 -0.62 21.52 -3.69
C LEU A 111 -1.19 22.18 -2.45
N LEU A 112 -1.31 21.45 -1.35
CA LEU A 112 -1.87 21.97 -0.11
C LEU A 112 -0.97 23.02 0.53
N ILE A 113 0.34 22.84 0.43
CA ILE A 113 1.31 23.84 0.90
C ILE A 113 1.18 25.11 0.06
N GLU A 114 1.10 25.00 -1.25
CA GLU A 114 0.92 26.13 -2.16
C GLU A 114 -0.33 26.93 -1.84
N LYS A 115 -1.39 26.24 -1.41
CA LYS A 115 -2.66 26.85 -1.04
C LYS A 115 -2.69 27.37 0.42
N GLY A 116 -1.61 27.21 1.16
CA GLY A 116 -1.55 27.62 2.54
C GLY A 116 -2.34 26.75 3.51
N LEU A 117 -2.66 25.52 3.11
CA LEU A 117 -3.47 24.61 3.91
C LEU A 117 -2.66 23.55 4.66
N LEU A 118 -1.37 23.52 4.43
CA LEU A 118 -0.50 22.56 5.10
C LEU A 118 0.87 23.17 5.39
#